data_f57a03a930acbe6a3e65d9c0565cda64
#
_entry.id   f57a03a930acbe6a3e65d9c0565cda64
#
_cell.length_a   1.000
_cell.length_b   1.000
_cell.length_c   1.000
_cell.angle_alpha   90.00
_cell.angle_beta   90.00
_cell.angle_gamma   90.00
#
_symmetry.space_group_name_H-M   'P 1'
#
loop_
_entity.id
_entity.type
_entity.pdbx_description
1 polymer ?
#
loop_
_entity_poly.entity_id
_entity_poly.type
_entity_poly.pdbx_seq_one_letter_code
_entity_poly.pdbx_strand_id
1 'polypeptide(L)'
;DLTSAAVANPVKGMIPVGYAPSSVVLDQVKNELLVANDKGIGTRYSFETDYGVTSYNTHQDNGTVSIVPIPDSATLQTMTSQVWENNHWDLAQNIKSASGGNPHAKPVALPNKIGDPSLIKHVFLIIRENRTYDQILGDVAAGNGDPSLAVFGGKDTPNVHALLKRFPLFDNFYDPSRQSADGHQWITEAMAPYADDIQSPDWVRSYPGGNAGDALAYQNKGFLFSEAAAAGLPLKIYGEYVEYDTFKQPDGTTTEPSWSDFYTDSKHFEAGLEKTLKYQNTIRAHSSVPAVYLHLIKNFPIFDLGIPDQFRVDLWLQDFRKDVAAGTVPTLSLLWVMDVHTGGPPTPDAEQADNDLAVGRIIDYISHSNVWSTSAIFIEEDDAQNGVDHVDGHRSPGYIVSPYAVQQGPADSTYYTQVNMTRT
;
A
#
# COMPACT_ATOMS: atom_id res chain seq x y z
N ASP A 1 -18.59 -19.13 -25.76
CA ASP A 1 -19.68 -19.48 -26.67
C ASP A 1 -20.97 -19.61 -25.86
N LEU A 2 -21.88 -18.62 -25.99
CA LEU A 2 -23.17 -18.56 -25.30
C LEU A 2 -24.31 -19.13 -26.13
N THR A 3 -24.02 -19.63 -27.32
CA THR A 3 -25.06 -20.11 -28.26
C THR A 3 -25.54 -21.51 -27.97
N SER A 4 -24.89 -22.25 -27.07
CA SER A 4 -25.27 -23.63 -26.71
C SER A 4 -25.51 -23.74 -25.21
N ALA A 5 -26.76 -23.94 -24.83
CA ALA A 5 -27.13 -24.24 -23.42
C ALA A 5 -26.54 -25.55 -22.85
N ALA A 6 -25.85 -26.33 -23.69
CA ALA A 6 -25.28 -27.65 -23.31
C ALA A 6 -23.76 -27.55 -22.98
N VAL A 7 -23.12 -26.38 -23.10
CA VAL A 7 -21.68 -26.29 -22.85
C VAL A 7 -21.44 -26.01 -21.37
N ALA A 8 -20.87 -26.95 -20.68
CA ALA A 8 -20.52 -26.84 -19.25
C ALA A 8 -19.48 -25.73 -18.96
N ASN A 9 -18.70 -25.35 -19.96
CA ASN A 9 -17.78 -24.21 -19.91
C ASN A 9 -17.84 -23.41 -21.22
N PRO A 10 -18.49 -22.23 -21.24
CA PRO A 10 -18.60 -21.40 -22.43
C PRO A 10 -17.30 -20.69 -22.81
N VAL A 11 -16.33 -20.60 -21.91
CA VAL A 11 -15.02 -19.98 -22.15
C VAL A 11 -14.14 -20.96 -22.91
N LYS A 12 -13.76 -20.61 -24.15
CA LYS A 12 -12.87 -21.44 -25.01
C LYS A 12 -11.41 -21.11 -24.85
N GLY A 13 -11.09 -19.90 -24.42
CA GLY A 13 -9.74 -19.41 -24.24
C GLY A 13 -9.72 -17.93 -23.88
N MET A 14 -8.53 -17.38 -23.72
CA MET A 14 -8.27 -16.00 -23.36
C MET A 14 -7.33 -15.37 -24.39
N ILE A 15 -7.51 -14.08 -24.63
CA ILE A 15 -6.73 -13.30 -25.59
C ILE A 15 -6.01 -12.21 -24.79
N PRO A 16 -4.66 -12.11 -24.86
CA PRO A 16 -3.93 -11.02 -24.23
C PRO A 16 -4.22 -9.71 -24.97
N VAL A 17 -4.56 -8.69 -24.23
CA VAL A 17 -4.84 -7.33 -24.71
C VAL A 17 -4.15 -6.32 -23.80
N GLY A 18 -4.41 -5.01 -23.98
CA GLY A 18 -3.88 -3.98 -23.10
C GLY A 18 -4.51 -3.99 -21.70
N TYR A 19 -4.08 -3.08 -20.86
CA TYR A 19 -4.52 -2.99 -19.46
C TYR A 19 -5.97 -2.48 -19.34
N ALA A 20 -6.71 -3.04 -18.38
CA ALA A 20 -8.10 -2.70 -18.08
C ALA A 20 -9.00 -2.71 -19.32
N PRO A 21 -9.21 -3.86 -19.98
CA PRO A 21 -10.09 -3.94 -21.14
C PRO A 21 -11.56 -3.69 -20.72
N SER A 22 -12.16 -2.64 -21.24
CA SER A 22 -13.50 -2.17 -20.86
C SER A 22 -14.57 -2.46 -21.92
N SER A 23 -14.18 -2.60 -23.18
CA SER A 23 -15.13 -2.85 -24.27
C SER A 23 -14.52 -3.65 -25.41
N VAL A 24 -15.34 -4.45 -26.08
CA VAL A 24 -14.95 -5.20 -27.28
C VAL A 24 -15.99 -5.08 -28.38
N VAL A 25 -15.52 -4.84 -29.59
CA VAL A 25 -16.33 -4.78 -30.80
C VAL A 25 -15.77 -5.71 -31.88
N LEU A 26 -16.63 -6.44 -32.55
CA LEU A 26 -16.26 -7.27 -33.71
C LEU A 26 -16.35 -6.44 -35.00
N ASP A 27 -15.20 -6.26 -35.68
CA ASP A 27 -15.17 -5.82 -37.09
C ASP A 27 -15.40 -7.05 -37.97
N GLN A 28 -16.63 -7.21 -38.45
CA GLN A 28 -17.02 -8.33 -39.32
C GLN A 28 -16.38 -8.27 -40.71
N VAL A 29 -16.00 -7.06 -41.16
CA VAL A 29 -15.41 -6.89 -42.49
C VAL A 29 -13.98 -7.36 -42.51
N LYS A 30 -13.24 -7.01 -41.48
CA LYS A 30 -11.83 -7.38 -41.34
C LYS A 30 -11.61 -8.69 -40.54
N ASN A 31 -12.68 -9.22 -39.95
CA ASN A 31 -12.66 -10.41 -39.10
C ASN A 31 -11.67 -10.24 -37.91
N GLU A 32 -11.79 -9.12 -37.23
CA GLU A 32 -10.94 -8.77 -36.08
C GLU A 32 -11.75 -8.22 -34.90
N LEU A 33 -11.23 -8.36 -33.69
CA LEU A 33 -11.72 -7.75 -32.47
C LEU A 33 -11.01 -6.42 -32.25
N LEU A 34 -11.77 -5.39 -31.94
CA LEU A 34 -11.27 -4.11 -31.44
C LEU A 34 -11.58 -4.05 -29.96
N VAL A 35 -10.55 -4.00 -29.12
CA VAL A 35 -10.68 -3.99 -27.67
C VAL A 35 -10.20 -2.64 -27.14
N ALA A 36 -11.09 -1.87 -26.53
CA ALA A 36 -10.70 -0.66 -25.82
C ALA A 36 -10.07 -1.06 -24.48
N ASN A 37 -8.92 -0.51 -24.18
CA ASN A 37 -8.21 -0.67 -22.94
C ASN A 37 -8.10 0.71 -22.29
N ASP A 38 -8.62 0.89 -21.10
CA ASP A 38 -8.73 2.20 -20.46
C ASP A 38 -7.37 2.73 -19.97
N LYS A 39 -6.39 1.84 -19.83
CA LYS A 39 -5.06 2.14 -19.29
C LYS A 39 -3.95 1.54 -20.17
N GLY A 40 -2.71 1.84 -19.83
CA GLY A 40 -1.54 1.15 -20.37
C GLY A 40 -0.49 2.00 -21.07
N ILE A 41 -0.70 3.33 -21.18
CA ILE A 41 0.30 4.29 -21.67
C ILE A 41 0.51 5.47 -20.71
N GLY A 42 0.12 5.25 -19.48
CA GLY A 42 0.40 6.14 -18.36
C GLY A 42 -0.66 7.19 -18.11
N THR A 43 -0.47 7.86 -17.01
CA THR A 43 -1.16 9.07 -16.60
C THR A 43 -0.16 10.20 -16.66
N ARG A 44 -0.36 11.18 -17.53
CA ARG A 44 0.57 12.29 -17.72
C ARG A 44 -0.13 13.61 -17.48
N TYR A 45 0.64 14.62 -17.04
CA TYR A 45 0.11 15.98 -16.94
C TYR A 45 -0.55 16.40 -18.26
N SER A 46 -1.83 16.71 -18.21
CA SER A 46 -2.47 17.54 -19.20
C SER A 46 -2.44 18.98 -18.71
N PHE A 47 -1.76 19.86 -19.46
CA PHE A 47 -1.86 21.30 -19.23
C PHE A 47 -3.17 21.86 -19.79
N GLU A 48 -3.95 21.04 -20.49
CA GLU A 48 -5.27 21.41 -20.96
C GLU A 48 -6.29 21.17 -19.85
N THR A 49 -6.91 22.25 -19.46
CA THR A 49 -7.92 22.27 -18.41
C THR A 49 -9.24 21.79 -18.95
N ASP A 50 -9.61 20.53 -18.71
CA ASP A 50 -11.01 20.20 -18.70
C ASP A 50 -11.66 20.94 -17.52
N TYR A 51 -12.63 21.78 -17.81
CA TYR A 51 -13.36 22.59 -16.81
C TYR A 51 -12.53 23.64 -16.06
N GLY A 52 -11.39 24.06 -16.55
CA GLY A 52 -10.58 25.12 -15.93
C GLY A 52 -9.82 24.74 -14.66
N VAL A 53 -9.66 23.46 -14.39
CA VAL A 53 -8.92 22.93 -13.25
C VAL A 53 -7.69 22.18 -13.74
N THR A 54 -6.50 22.68 -13.36
CA THR A 54 -5.21 22.00 -13.57
C THR A 54 -4.98 21.02 -12.43
N SER A 55 -5.68 19.91 -12.40
CA SER A 55 -5.47 18.89 -11.37
C SER A 55 -5.57 17.50 -11.96
N TYR A 56 -4.94 16.54 -11.31
CA TYR A 56 -5.12 15.14 -11.64
C TYR A 56 -6.56 14.71 -11.44
N ASN A 57 -7.02 13.86 -12.32
CA ASN A 57 -8.29 13.18 -12.16
C ASN A 57 -8.30 11.87 -12.97
N THR A 58 -9.26 11.03 -12.72
CA THR A 58 -9.42 9.71 -13.37
C THR A 58 -9.59 9.79 -14.90
N HIS A 59 -9.84 10.97 -15.47
CA HIS A 59 -9.94 11.17 -16.91
C HIS A 59 -8.58 11.40 -17.59
N GLN A 60 -7.49 11.46 -16.85
CA GLN A 60 -6.14 11.64 -17.40
C GLN A 60 -5.42 10.34 -17.69
N ASP A 61 -6.01 9.20 -17.36
CA ASP A 61 -5.51 7.90 -17.79
C ASP A 61 -5.58 7.79 -19.30
N ASN A 62 -4.47 7.35 -19.91
CA ASN A 62 -4.38 7.16 -21.34
C ASN A 62 -4.48 5.67 -21.67
N GLY A 63 -5.45 5.36 -22.52
CA GLY A 63 -5.73 4.00 -22.93
C GLY A 63 -5.18 3.65 -24.31
N THR A 64 -5.44 2.43 -24.72
CA THR A 64 -5.04 1.89 -26.01
C THR A 64 -6.20 1.16 -26.69
N VAL A 65 -6.06 0.85 -27.95
CA VAL A 65 -6.97 -0.06 -28.66
C VAL A 65 -6.16 -1.26 -29.15
N SER A 66 -6.48 -2.45 -28.65
CA SER A 66 -5.92 -3.69 -29.18
C SER A 66 -6.73 -4.12 -30.40
N ILE A 67 -6.03 -4.39 -31.51
CA ILE A 67 -6.61 -4.90 -32.76
C ILE A 67 -6.18 -6.36 -32.89
N VAL A 68 -7.10 -7.28 -32.75
CA VAL A 68 -6.80 -8.72 -32.68
C VAL A 68 -7.55 -9.47 -33.78
N PRO A 69 -6.86 -10.03 -34.79
CA PRO A 69 -7.49 -10.94 -35.73
C PRO A 69 -8.18 -12.08 -34.99
N ILE A 70 -9.36 -12.49 -35.41
CA ILE A 70 -10.05 -13.63 -34.78
C ILE A 70 -9.15 -14.85 -34.85
N PRO A 71 -8.68 -15.37 -33.70
CA PRO A 71 -7.75 -16.50 -33.69
C PRO A 71 -8.41 -17.81 -34.08
N ASP A 72 -7.70 -18.69 -34.75
CA ASP A 72 -8.07 -20.09 -34.82
C ASP A 72 -7.84 -20.81 -33.48
N SER A 73 -8.23 -22.08 -33.38
CA SER A 73 -8.14 -22.81 -32.11
C SER A 73 -6.70 -22.98 -31.59
N ALA A 74 -5.72 -23.11 -32.48
CA ALA A 74 -4.31 -23.27 -32.09
C ALA A 74 -3.73 -21.95 -31.58
N THR A 75 -4.00 -20.87 -32.29
CA THR A 75 -3.61 -19.51 -31.91
C THR A 75 -4.25 -19.11 -30.59
N LEU A 76 -5.55 -19.41 -30.41
CA LEU A 76 -6.26 -19.12 -29.14
C LEU A 76 -5.65 -19.88 -27.96
N GLN A 77 -5.18 -21.11 -28.17
CA GLN A 77 -4.51 -21.88 -27.12
C GLN A 77 -3.17 -21.21 -26.72
N THR A 78 -2.38 -20.78 -27.70
CA THR A 78 -1.14 -20.05 -27.44
C THR A 78 -1.40 -18.73 -26.71
N MET A 79 -2.39 -17.95 -27.14
CA MET A 79 -2.80 -16.71 -26.49
C MET A 79 -3.27 -16.98 -25.05
N THR A 80 -4.01 -18.06 -24.82
CA THR A 80 -4.45 -18.45 -23.48
C THR A 80 -3.26 -18.76 -22.57
N SER A 81 -2.26 -19.47 -23.07
CA SER A 81 -1.03 -19.75 -22.32
C SER A 81 -0.29 -18.44 -21.99
N GLN A 82 -0.22 -17.51 -22.93
CA GLN A 82 0.39 -16.19 -22.70
C GLN A 82 -0.33 -15.41 -21.60
N VAL A 83 -1.68 -15.42 -21.56
CA VAL A 83 -2.45 -14.79 -20.47
C VAL A 83 -2.12 -15.42 -19.12
N TRP A 84 -1.99 -16.75 -19.08
CA TRP A 84 -1.62 -17.46 -17.85
C TRP A 84 -0.20 -17.08 -17.38
N GLU A 85 0.77 -17.00 -18.29
CA GLU A 85 2.14 -16.55 -18.00
C GLU A 85 2.17 -15.12 -17.50
N ASN A 86 1.49 -14.18 -18.20
CA ASN A 86 1.45 -12.77 -17.85
C ASN A 86 0.87 -12.52 -16.44
N ASN A 87 -0.07 -13.36 -16.01
CA ASN A 87 -0.72 -13.25 -14.71
C ASN A 87 -0.11 -14.20 -13.66
N HIS A 88 0.91 -14.96 -14.00
CA HIS A 88 1.50 -15.98 -13.13
C HIS A 88 0.51 -17.00 -12.53
N TRP A 89 -0.60 -17.24 -13.25
CA TRP A 89 -1.64 -18.19 -12.77
C TRP A 89 -1.17 -19.64 -12.81
N ASP A 90 -0.17 -19.97 -13.58
CA ASP A 90 0.55 -21.24 -13.56
C ASP A 90 1.19 -21.51 -12.18
N LEU A 91 1.75 -20.48 -11.55
CA LEU A 91 2.29 -20.55 -10.18
C LEU A 91 1.16 -20.77 -9.18
N ALA A 92 0.01 -20.10 -9.34
CA ALA A 92 -1.15 -20.22 -8.45
C ALA A 92 -1.76 -21.64 -8.48
N GLN A 93 -1.72 -22.35 -9.61
CA GLN A 93 -2.18 -23.75 -9.69
C GLN A 93 -1.33 -24.71 -8.85
N ASN A 94 -0.07 -24.38 -8.64
CA ASN A 94 0.84 -25.17 -7.81
C ASN A 94 0.65 -24.90 -6.31
N ILE A 95 -0.03 -23.84 -5.93
CA ILE A 95 -0.47 -23.59 -4.55
C ILE A 95 -1.66 -24.48 -4.24
N LYS A 96 -1.41 -25.77 -4.16
CA LYS A 96 -2.40 -26.73 -3.67
C LYS A 96 -2.73 -26.40 -2.23
N SER A 97 -3.99 -26.00 -2.02
CA SER A 97 -4.63 -25.87 -0.73
C SER A 97 -3.68 -25.43 0.40
N ALA A 98 -3.72 -24.17 0.74
CA ALA A 98 -2.93 -23.61 1.84
C ALA A 98 -3.22 -24.26 3.21
N SER A 99 -4.17 -25.20 3.29
CA SER A 99 -4.54 -25.95 4.50
C SER A 99 -3.71 -27.23 4.66
N GLY A 100 -3.53 -27.67 5.90
CA GLY A 100 -2.87 -28.95 6.22
C GLY A 100 -1.35 -28.83 6.35
N GLY A 101 -0.86 -27.73 6.89
CA GLY A 101 0.54 -27.55 7.26
C GLY A 101 0.99 -28.54 8.34
N ASN A 102 2.27 -28.75 8.43
CA ASN A 102 2.92 -29.59 9.43
C ASN A 102 3.62 -28.71 10.46
N PRO A 103 3.12 -28.60 11.70
CA PRO A 103 3.74 -27.76 12.73
C PRO A 103 5.14 -28.23 13.13
N HIS A 104 5.56 -29.41 12.69
CA HIS A 104 6.89 -29.97 12.92
C HIS A 104 7.82 -29.83 11.69
N ALA A 105 7.37 -29.15 10.64
CA ALA A 105 8.22 -28.86 9.48
C ALA A 105 9.38 -27.93 9.90
N LYS A 106 10.47 -27.98 9.13
CA LYS A 106 11.59 -27.04 9.34
C LYS A 106 11.09 -25.61 9.08
N PRO A 107 11.28 -24.67 10.03
CA PRO A 107 10.90 -23.29 9.83
C PRO A 107 11.59 -22.66 8.62
N VAL A 108 10.85 -21.92 7.83
CA VAL A 108 11.32 -21.07 6.72
C VAL A 108 10.70 -19.68 6.83
N ALA A 109 11.25 -18.69 6.14
CA ALA A 109 10.74 -17.33 6.24
C ALA A 109 9.27 -17.25 5.77
N LEU A 110 8.99 -17.78 4.58
CA LEU A 110 7.66 -17.88 4.00
C LEU A 110 7.28 -19.35 3.83
N PRO A 111 6.44 -19.91 4.72
CA PRO A 111 5.94 -21.26 4.61
C PRO A 111 4.97 -21.42 3.44
N ASN A 112 5.01 -22.59 2.78
CA ASN A 112 4.11 -22.90 1.67
C ASN A 112 2.69 -23.28 2.10
N LYS A 113 2.48 -23.56 3.38
CA LYS A 113 1.18 -23.98 3.91
C LYS A 113 0.88 -23.30 5.23
N ILE A 114 -0.38 -22.96 5.41
CA ILE A 114 -0.88 -22.47 6.70
C ILE A 114 -0.70 -23.57 7.76
N GLY A 115 -0.03 -23.22 8.86
CA GLY A 115 0.30 -24.16 9.94
C GLY A 115 1.72 -24.72 9.89
N ASP A 116 2.48 -24.51 8.80
CA ASP A 116 3.92 -24.71 8.80
C ASP A 116 4.60 -23.58 9.60
N PRO A 117 5.68 -23.86 10.34
CA PRO A 117 6.32 -22.84 11.16
C PRO A 117 7.08 -21.81 10.31
N SER A 118 6.92 -20.52 10.65
CA SER A 118 7.64 -19.41 10.07
C SER A 118 8.84 -19.00 10.95
N LEU A 119 9.91 -18.52 10.30
CA LEU A 119 11.01 -17.79 10.95
C LEU A 119 10.58 -16.35 11.30
N ILE A 120 9.64 -15.77 10.55
CA ILE A 120 9.07 -14.46 10.82
C ILE A 120 8.10 -14.56 11.99
N LYS A 121 8.28 -13.72 12.99
CA LYS A 121 7.44 -13.63 14.19
C LYS A 121 6.89 -12.23 14.42
N HIS A 122 7.49 -11.24 13.77
CA HIS A 122 7.11 -9.84 13.88
C HIS A 122 6.95 -9.26 12.48
N VAL A 123 5.75 -8.81 12.17
CA VAL A 123 5.40 -8.14 10.92
C VAL A 123 5.11 -6.68 11.25
N PHE A 124 5.79 -5.78 10.54
CA PHE A 124 5.53 -4.35 10.57
C PHE A 124 4.98 -3.96 9.21
N LEU A 125 3.73 -3.50 9.18
CA LEU A 125 3.08 -2.98 8.01
C LEU A 125 3.06 -1.45 8.12
N ILE A 126 3.76 -0.78 7.23
CA ILE A 126 3.87 0.67 7.18
C ILE A 126 3.05 1.15 6.00
N ILE A 127 2.00 1.90 6.29
CA ILE A 127 1.12 2.51 5.28
C ILE A 127 1.61 3.93 5.06
N ARG A 128 1.79 4.30 3.79
CA ARG A 128 2.15 5.64 3.32
C ARG A 128 1.01 6.19 2.48
N GLU A 129 1.15 7.43 2.00
CA GLU A 129 0.12 8.14 1.26
C GLU A 129 0.59 8.55 -0.14
N ASN A 130 -0.21 8.25 -1.07
CA ASN A 130 -0.58 8.79 -2.37
C ASN A 130 0.56 9.11 -3.36
N ARG A 131 1.49 8.17 -3.62
CA ARG A 131 2.48 8.40 -4.69
C ARG A 131 2.55 7.27 -5.70
N THR A 132 2.69 7.65 -6.98
CA THR A 132 3.02 6.70 -8.04
C THR A 132 4.49 6.28 -7.96
N TYR A 133 4.79 5.17 -8.63
CA TYR A 133 6.17 4.70 -8.76
C TYR A 133 7.08 5.76 -9.37
N ASP A 134 6.69 6.37 -10.50
CA ASP A 134 7.53 7.36 -11.17
C ASP A 134 7.74 8.63 -10.35
N GLN A 135 6.75 9.06 -9.57
CA GLN A 135 6.90 10.25 -8.73
C GLN A 135 8.04 10.11 -7.71
N ILE A 136 8.28 8.89 -7.22
CA ILE A 136 9.30 8.60 -6.20
C ILE A 136 10.51 7.92 -6.82
N LEU A 137 10.34 6.88 -7.62
CA LEU A 137 11.38 5.97 -8.10
C LEU A 137 11.65 6.08 -9.61
N GLY A 138 11.05 7.06 -10.28
CA GLY A 138 11.26 7.26 -11.71
C GLY A 138 12.72 7.49 -12.11
N ASP A 139 13.54 8.00 -11.21
CA ASP A 139 14.98 8.23 -11.39
C ASP A 139 15.85 7.01 -11.06
N VAL A 140 15.27 5.88 -10.63
CA VAL A 140 15.99 4.64 -10.32
C VAL A 140 16.28 3.88 -11.59
N ALA A 141 17.49 4.01 -12.10
CA ALA A 141 17.91 3.44 -13.39
C ALA A 141 17.84 1.89 -13.48
N ALA A 142 17.73 1.18 -12.37
CA ALA A 142 17.63 -0.28 -12.33
C ALA A 142 16.20 -0.81 -12.57
N GLY A 143 15.18 0.05 -12.46
CA GLY A 143 13.77 -0.28 -12.66
C GLY A 143 13.20 0.38 -13.92
N ASN A 144 11.95 0.08 -14.22
CA ASN A 144 11.19 0.68 -15.30
C ASN A 144 10.62 2.03 -14.89
N GLY A 145 11.47 3.06 -14.72
CA GLY A 145 11.11 4.41 -14.33
C GLY A 145 11.26 5.44 -15.45
N ASP A 146 10.49 6.54 -15.37
CA ASP A 146 10.68 7.74 -16.19
C ASP A 146 11.23 8.88 -15.32
N PRO A 147 12.54 9.22 -15.43
CA PRO A 147 13.15 10.26 -14.61
C PRO A 147 12.51 11.65 -14.77
N SER A 148 11.83 11.91 -15.90
CA SER A 148 11.15 13.18 -16.12
C SER A 148 9.90 13.36 -15.26
N LEU A 149 9.40 12.27 -14.68
CA LEU A 149 8.23 12.24 -13.78
C LEU A 149 8.61 12.11 -12.30
N ALA A 150 9.90 11.96 -11.98
CA ALA A 150 10.40 11.82 -10.61
C ALA A 150 10.36 13.18 -9.87
N VAL A 151 9.16 13.57 -9.44
CA VAL A 151 8.92 14.84 -8.74
C VAL A 151 9.66 14.85 -7.40
N PHE A 152 9.68 13.72 -6.70
CA PHE A 152 10.29 13.51 -5.40
C PHE A 152 11.33 12.38 -5.45
N GLY A 153 12.26 12.46 -6.40
CA GLY A 153 13.31 11.46 -6.60
C GLY A 153 14.32 11.38 -5.46
N GLY A 154 15.47 10.76 -5.71
CA GLY A 154 16.49 10.46 -4.70
C GLY A 154 17.04 11.64 -3.92
N LYS A 155 16.82 12.88 -4.35
CA LYS A 155 17.17 14.10 -3.60
C LYS A 155 16.26 14.24 -2.36
N ASP A 156 14.97 14.00 -2.50
CA ASP A 156 13.96 14.19 -1.46
C ASP A 156 13.68 12.89 -0.69
N THR A 157 13.94 11.74 -1.33
CA THR A 157 13.68 10.40 -0.77
C THR A 157 14.95 9.51 -0.72
N PRO A 158 16.06 9.98 -0.12
CA PRO A 158 17.33 9.25 -0.13
C PRO A 158 17.30 7.92 0.64
N ASN A 159 16.45 7.77 1.67
CA ASN A 159 16.38 6.55 2.48
C ASN A 159 15.73 5.42 1.72
N VAL A 160 14.54 5.63 1.11
CA VAL A 160 13.89 4.59 0.30
C VAL A 160 14.75 4.21 -0.92
N HIS A 161 15.46 5.15 -1.55
CA HIS A 161 16.44 4.85 -2.58
C HIS A 161 17.62 4.02 -2.08
N ALA A 162 18.05 4.23 -0.84
CA ALA A 162 19.11 3.44 -0.23
C ALA A 162 18.66 1.99 0.05
N LEU A 163 17.39 1.76 0.38
CA LEU A 163 16.83 0.43 0.57
C LEU A 163 16.95 -0.43 -0.69
N LEU A 164 16.72 0.15 -1.86
CA LEU A 164 16.78 -0.56 -3.15
C LEU A 164 18.19 -1.06 -3.52
N LYS A 165 19.23 -0.61 -2.81
CA LYS A 165 20.58 -1.15 -2.93
C LYS A 165 20.77 -2.47 -2.18
N ARG A 166 19.83 -2.85 -1.32
CA ARG A 166 19.91 -4.01 -0.42
C ARG A 166 18.72 -4.94 -0.53
N PHE A 167 17.55 -4.42 -0.87
CA PHE A 167 16.28 -5.13 -0.88
C PHE A 167 15.66 -5.10 -2.28
N PRO A 168 14.65 -5.92 -2.56
CA PRO A 168 14.03 -5.99 -3.89
C PRO A 168 13.52 -4.63 -4.35
N LEU A 169 13.74 -4.33 -5.62
CA LEU A 169 13.08 -3.26 -6.34
C LEU A 169 11.91 -3.87 -7.13
N PHE A 170 10.68 -3.51 -6.78
CA PHE A 170 9.48 -3.86 -7.52
C PHE A 170 9.13 -2.71 -8.44
N ASP A 171 9.18 -2.90 -9.76
CA ASP A 171 8.85 -1.86 -10.74
C ASP A 171 7.52 -2.10 -11.46
N ASN A 172 6.79 -3.12 -10.98
CA ASN A 172 5.47 -3.49 -11.50
C ASN A 172 4.50 -3.83 -10.34
N PHE A 173 4.50 -2.98 -9.31
CA PHE A 173 3.63 -3.07 -8.13
C PHE A 173 2.50 -2.04 -8.24
N TYR A 174 1.27 -2.42 -7.88
CA TYR A 174 0.08 -1.61 -8.09
C TYR A 174 -0.81 -1.54 -6.87
N ASP A 175 -1.41 -0.37 -6.67
CA ASP A 175 -2.52 -0.15 -5.76
C ASP A 175 -3.82 -0.36 -6.54
N PRO A 176 -4.71 -1.28 -6.14
CA PRO A 176 -5.99 -1.48 -6.83
C PRO A 176 -6.94 -0.31 -6.67
N SER A 177 -6.73 0.49 -5.65
CA SER A 177 -7.58 1.63 -5.26
C SER A 177 -7.44 2.84 -6.19
N ARG A 178 -8.45 3.69 -6.16
CA ARG A 178 -8.46 4.98 -6.84
C ARG A 178 -8.27 6.16 -5.89
N GLN A 179 -8.43 5.93 -4.61
CA GLN A 179 -8.29 6.91 -3.54
C GLN A 179 -8.08 6.22 -2.19
N SER A 180 -7.66 6.97 -1.18
CA SER A 180 -7.28 6.42 0.12
C SER A 180 -8.40 5.64 0.81
N ALA A 181 -9.67 6.03 0.63
CA ALA A 181 -10.78 5.35 1.28
C ALA A 181 -10.84 3.84 0.96
N ASP A 182 -10.75 3.46 -0.31
CA ASP A 182 -10.70 2.06 -0.71
C ASP A 182 -9.29 1.49 -0.64
N GLY A 183 -8.24 2.32 -0.69
CA GLY A 183 -6.86 1.91 -0.53
C GLY A 183 -6.57 1.26 0.81
N HIS A 184 -6.98 1.88 1.90
CA HIS A 184 -6.88 1.30 3.24
C HIS A 184 -7.62 -0.04 3.37
N GLN A 185 -8.75 -0.21 2.64
CA GLN A 185 -9.47 -1.49 2.58
C GLN A 185 -8.64 -2.56 1.86
N TRP A 186 -8.06 -2.23 0.70
CA TRP A 186 -7.22 -3.17 -0.05
C TRP A 186 -6.03 -3.65 0.77
N ILE A 187 -5.38 -2.77 1.53
CA ILE A 187 -4.25 -3.13 2.40
C ILE A 187 -4.71 -4.02 3.55
N THR A 188 -5.81 -3.66 4.20
CA THR A 188 -6.18 -4.28 5.48
C THR A 188 -7.17 -5.43 5.36
N GLU A 189 -7.92 -5.51 4.26
CA GLU A 189 -8.92 -6.54 3.99
C GLU A 189 -8.58 -7.39 2.74
N ALA A 190 -7.57 -7.01 1.96
CA ALA A 190 -7.23 -7.59 0.66
C ALA A 190 -8.38 -7.51 -0.37
N MET A 191 -9.31 -6.58 -0.18
CA MET A 191 -10.43 -6.28 -1.06
C MET A 191 -11.09 -4.96 -0.65
N ALA A 192 -11.70 -4.24 -1.59
CA ALA A 192 -12.66 -3.19 -1.25
C ALA A 192 -14.08 -3.75 -1.23
N PRO A 193 -14.94 -3.34 -0.28
CA PRO A 193 -16.37 -3.63 -0.33
C PRO A 193 -17.03 -3.02 -1.57
N TYR A 194 -18.06 -3.68 -2.08
CA TYR A 194 -18.78 -3.20 -3.25
C TYR A 194 -19.29 -1.75 -3.11
N ALA A 195 -19.67 -1.36 -1.90
CA ALA A 195 -20.14 0.01 -1.63
C ALA A 195 -19.02 1.04 -1.82
N ASP A 196 -17.80 0.72 -1.44
CA ASP A 196 -16.64 1.59 -1.63
C ASP A 196 -16.22 1.62 -3.11
N ASP A 197 -16.11 0.46 -3.75
CA ASP A 197 -15.72 0.35 -5.15
C ASP A 197 -16.60 1.17 -6.08
N ILE A 198 -17.93 1.17 -5.87
CA ILE A 198 -18.86 1.98 -6.69
C ILE A 198 -18.92 3.46 -6.30
N GLN A 199 -18.48 3.84 -5.10
CA GLN A 199 -18.52 5.22 -4.64
C GLN A 199 -17.16 5.93 -4.76
N SER A 200 -16.07 5.20 -4.88
CA SER A 200 -14.71 5.75 -4.92
C SER A 200 -14.49 6.81 -6.00
N PRO A 201 -15.07 6.73 -7.21
CA PRO A 201 -14.89 7.77 -8.21
C PRO A 201 -15.58 9.10 -7.88
N ASP A 202 -16.65 9.06 -7.06
CA ASP A 202 -17.46 10.24 -6.71
C ASP A 202 -18.32 9.90 -5.48
N TRP A 203 -17.74 9.96 -4.29
CA TRP A 203 -18.42 9.57 -3.05
C TRP A 203 -19.63 10.44 -2.75
N VAL A 204 -20.79 9.91 -3.07
CA VAL A 204 -22.09 10.57 -2.93
C VAL A 204 -22.65 10.59 -1.49
N ARG A 205 -21.96 9.93 -0.57
CA ARG A 205 -22.30 9.87 0.86
C ARG A 205 -21.17 10.48 1.70
N SER A 206 -20.79 9.79 2.77
CA SER A 206 -19.54 9.99 3.48
C SER A 206 -18.37 9.45 2.65
N TYR A 207 -17.17 9.92 2.94
CA TYR A 207 -15.96 9.36 2.36
C TYR A 207 -15.86 7.86 2.71
N PRO A 208 -15.92 6.95 1.72
CA PRO A 208 -15.96 5.52 1.99
C PRO A 208 -14.72 5.08 2.76
N GLY A 209 -14.88 4.27 3.81
CA GLY A 209 -13.77 3.83 4.67
C GLY A 209 -13.13 4.90 5.54
N GLY A 210 -13.28 6.19 5.20
CA GLY A 210 -12.78 7.30 6.01
C GLY A 210 -13.60 7.59 7.25
N ASN A 211 -14.83 7.07 7.29
CA ASN A 211 -15.68 7.12 8.46
C ASN A 211 -15.78 5.72 9.07
N ALA A 212 -15.06 5.47 10.14
CA ALA A 212 -15.00 4.18 10.82
C ALA A 212 -16.38 3.66 11.29
N GLY A 213 -17.38 4.50 11.36
CA GLY A 213 -18.77 4.15 11.69
C GLY A 213 -19.61 3.68 10.50
N ASP A 214 -19.15 3.78 9.26
CA ASP A 214 -19.92 3.36 8.10
C ASP A 214 -19.78 1.84 7.84
N ALA A 215 -20.77 1.09 8.30
CA ALA A 215 -20.79 -0.36 8.16
C ALA A 215 -20.79 -0.88 6.70
N LEU A 216 -21.12 -0.05 5.71
CA LEU A 216 -21.05 -0.40 4.30
C LEU A 216 -19.62 -0.31 3.73
N ALA A 217 -18.73 0.37 4.45
CA ALA A 217 -17.33 0.49 4.12
C ALA A 217 -16.50 -0.75 4.50
N TYR A 218 -17.09 -1.73 5.19
CA TYR A 218 -16.37 -2.91 5.67
C TYR A 218 -16.95 -4.18 5.13
N GLN A 219 -16.07 -5.10 4.74
CA GLN A 219 -16.51 -6.44 4.39
C GLN A 219 -16.73 -7.29 5.67
N ASN A 220 -17.62 -8.27 5.60
CA ASN A 220 -18.08 -9.02 6.77
C ASN A 220 -17.12 -10.12 7.27
N LYS A 221 -15.95 -10.29 6.62
CA LYS A 221 -14.89 -11.19 7.08
C LYS A 221 -13.91 -10.50 8.03
N GLY A 222 -13.94 -9.16 8.10
CA GLY A 222 -13.07 -8.37 8.94
C GLY A 222 -11.71 -8.07 8.29
N PHE A 223 -10.87 -7.47 9.08
CA PHE A 223 -9.57 -6.96 8.68
C PHE A 223 -8.45 -7.95 9.02
N LEU A 224 -7.28 -7.78 8.43
CA LEU A 224 -6.05 -8.49 8.80
C LEU A 224 -5.82 -8.47 10.33
N PHE A 225 -5.98 -7.31 10.95
CA PHE A 225 -5.85 -7.18 12.40
C PHE A 225 -7.01 -7.82 13.19
N SER A 226 -8.22 -7.94 12.61
CA SER A 226 -9.32 -8.70 13.21
C SER A 226 -9.00 -10.19 13.26
N GLU A 227 -8.46 -10.73 12.18
CA GLU A 227 -8.03 -12.14 12.10
C GLU A 227 -6.84 -12.43 13.04
N ALA A 228 -5.87 -11.51 13.11
CA ALA A 228 -4.76 -11.61 14.07
C ALA A 228 -5.27 -11.64 15.51
N ALA A 229 -6.21 -10.75 15.88
CA ALA A 229 -6.83 -10.70 17.19
C ALA A 229 -7.63 -11.99 17.49
N ALA A 230 -8.40 -12.49 16.53
CA ALA A 230 -9.17 -13.74 16.66
C ALA A 230 -8.24 -14.95 16.85
N ALA A 231 -7.07 -14.94 16.25
CA ALA A 231 -6.02 -15.96 16.44
C ALA A 231 -5.27 -15.79 17.78
N GLY A 232 -5.58 -14.78 18.58
CA GLY A 232 -4.90 -14.48 19.85
C GLY A 232 -3.48 -13.95 19.68
N LEU A 233 -3.13 -13.42 18.52
CA LEU A 233 -1.81 -12.86 18.25
C LEU A 233 -1.71 -11.43 18.81
N PRO A 234 -0.60 -11.09 19.48
CA PRO A 234 -0.36 -9.72 19.93
C PRO A 234 -0.28 -8.76 18.74
N LEU A 235 -0.99 -7.64 18.80
CA LEU A 235 -0.97 -6.61 17.77
C LEU A 235 -1.08 -5.20 18.35
N LYS A 236 -0.57 -4.22 17.59
CA LYS A 236 -0.68 -2.78 17.89
C LYS A 236 -1.01 -2.02 16.61
N ILE A 237 -1.88 -1.02 16.72
CA ILE A 237 -2.33 -0.17 15.63
C ILE A 237 -1.98 1.28 15.97
N TYR A 238 -1.24 1.92 15.07
CA TYR A 238 -0.75 3.29 15.17
C TYR A 238 -1.37 4.12 14.05
N GLY A 239 -2.49 4.79 14.34
CA GLY A 239 -3.16 5.76 13.48
C GLY A 239 -4.23 5.21 12.54
N GLU A 240 -4.19 3.94 12.19
CA GLU A 240 -5.11 3.33 11.23
C GLU A 240 -6.54 3.22 11.78
N TYR A 241 -7.56 3.58 10.97
CA TYR A 241 -8.98 3.59 11.31
C TYR A 241 -9.34 4.37 12.59
N VAL A 242 -8.61 5.44 12.85
CA VAL A 242 -8.96 6.42 13.90
C VAL A 242 -10.04 7.34 13.35
N GLU A 243 -11.14 7.53 14.10
CA GLU A 243 -12.25 8.40 13.69
C GLU A 243 -11.98 9.86 14.01
N TYR A 244 -11.40 10.13 15.16
CA TYR A 244 -11.08 11.48 15.61
C TYR A 244 -10.02 11.49 16.70
N ASP A 245 -9.34 12.62 16.81
CA ASP A 245 -8.45 12.95 17.89
C ASP A 245 -9.07 14.03 18.77
N THR A 246 -8.66 14.06 20.03
CA THR A 246 -8.86 15.20 20.92
C THR A 246 -7.52 15.67 21.46
N PHE A 247 -7.34 16.98 21.52
CA PHE A 247 -6.09 17.58 21.98
C PHE A 247 -6.26 18.16 23.38
N LYS A 248 -5.26 17.94 24.25
CA LYS A 248 -5.15 18.60 25.53
C LYS A 248 -3.69 18.88 25.84
N GLN A 249 -3.27 20.11 25.69
CA GLN A 249 -1.90 20.52 25.97
C GLN A 249 -1.54 20.44 27.47
N PRO A 250 -0.24 20.43 27.81
CA PRO A 250 0.23 20.41 29.20
C PRO A 250 -0.28 21.55 30.07
N ASP A 251 -0.55 22.71 29.46
CA ASP A 251 -1.16 23.88 30.14
C ASP A 251 -2.68 23.78 30.32
N GLY A 252 -3.29 22.70 29.80
CA GLY A 252 -4.72 22.44 29.90
C GLY A 252 -5.55 23.01 28.76
N THR A 253 -4.95 23.70 27.80
CA THR A 253 -5.63 24.15 26.58
C THR A 253 -5.97 22.97 25.67
N THR A 254 -6.97 23.16 24.78
CA THR A 254 -7.41 22.16 23.81
C THR A 254 -7.00 22.54 22.38
N THR A 255 -6.21 23.59 22.23
CA THR A 255 -5.68 23.99 20.94
C THR A 255 -4.60 23.00 20.52
N GLU A 256 -4.66 22.55 19.30
CA GLU A 256 -3.64 21.69 18.72
C GLU A 256 -2.30 22.43 18.65
N PRO A 257 -1.16 21.80 19.01
CA PRO A 257 0.17 22.36 18.77
C PRO A 257 0.41 22.52 17.26
N SER A 258 1.19 23.51 16.89
CA SER A 258 1.57 23.70 15.49
C SER A 258 2.54 22.62 15.01
N TRP A 259 2.66 22.42 13.70
CA TRP A 259 3.68 21.57 13.10
C TRP A 259 5.08 21.86 13.65
N SER A 260 5.42 23.15 13.77
CA SER A 260 6.71 23.57 14.33
C SER A 260 6.90 23.21 15.80
N ASP A 261 5.82 23.17 16.57
CA ASP A 261 5.88 22.75 17.99
C ASP A 261 6.18 21.25 18.08
N PHE A 262 5.48 20.42 17.30
CA PHE A 262 5.71 18.98 17.22
C PHE A 262 7.10 18.65 16.68
N TYR A 263 7.53 19.33 15.62
CA TYR A 263 8.85 19.14 15.05
C TYR A 263 9.98 19.50 16.03
N THR A 264 9.85 20.61 16.74
CA THR A 264 10.83 21.04 17.75
C THR A 264 10.89 20.04 18.91
N ASP A 265 9.75 19.53 19.34
CA ASP A 265 9.66 18.50 20.39
C ASP A 265 10.38 17.22 19.98
N SER A 266 10.14 16.76 18.75
CA SER A 266 10.83 15.61 18.15
C SER A 266 12.35 15.83 18.12
N LYS A 267 12.82 17.00 17.65
CA LYS A 267 14.26 17.30 17.62
C LYS A 267 14.91 17.35 19.00
N HIS A 268 14.23 17.85 20.02
CA HIS A 268 14.72 17.81 21.40
C HIS A 268 14.83 16.40 21.94
N PHE A 269 13.83 15.56 21.64
CA PHE A 269 13.83 14.16 22.03
C PHE A 269 14.96 13.38 21.34
N GLU A 270 15.12 13.53 20.03
CA GLU A 270 16.19 12.91 19.23
C GLU A 270 17.60 13.30 19.73
N ALA A 271 17.79 14.57 20.07
CA ALA A 271 19.03 15.09 20.60
C ALA A 271 19.33 14.67 22.06
N GLY A 272 18.38 13.95 22.71
CA GLY A 272 18.48 13.55 24.11
C GLY A 272 18.41 14.73 25.09
N LEU A 273 17.92 15.89 24.64
CA LEU A 273 17.70 17.04 25.51
C LEU A 273 16.49 16.82 26.41
N GLU A 274 15.52 16.04 25.93
CA GLU A 274 14.34 15.61 26.67
C GLU A 274 14.23 14.08 26.65
N LYS A 275 13.78 13.50 27.78
CA LYS A 275 13.64 12.04 27.92
C LYS A 275 12.34 11.50 27.31
N THR A 276 11.35 12.37 27.15
CA THR A 276 10.04 12.07 26.63
C THR A 276 9.56 13.25 25.81
N LEU A 277 8.71 12.99 24.84
CA LEU A 277 8.07 14.04 24.05
C LEU A 277 7.14 14.88 24.95
N LYS A 278 7.24 16.19 24.85
CA LYS A 278 6.39 17.16 25.57
C LYS A 278 4.91 16.96 25.23
N TYR A 279 4.65 16.74 23.93
CA TYR A 279 3.29 16.61 23.39
C TYR A 279 2.78 15.17 23.31
N GLN A 280 3.51 14.15 23.77
CA GLN A 280 3.12 12.72 23.67
C GLN A 280 1.76 12.39 24.31
N ASN A 281 1.26 13.19 25.23
CA ASN A 281 0.00 13.01 25.92
C ASN A 281 -1.06 14.03 25.51
N THR A 282 -0.77 14.85 24.50
CA THR A 282 -1.69 15.86 23.99
C THR A 282 -2.83 15.21 23.21
N ILE A 283 -2.51 14.15 22.46
CA ILE A 283 -3.41 13.45 21.55
C ILE A 283 -4.16 12.35 22.30
N ARG A 284 -5.45 12.18 21.96
CA ARG A 284 -6.30 11.08 22.39
C ARG A 284 -7.11 10.58 21.20
N ALA A 285 -6.55 9.58 20.53
CA ALA A 285 -7.18 8.92 19.39
C ALA A 285 -8.33 8.00 19.81
N HIS A 286 -9.36 7.93 19.01
CA HIS A 286 -10.52 7.09 19.22
C HIS A 286 -10.92 6.37 17.92
N SER A 287 -11.45 5.15 18.07
CA SER A 287 -12.08 4.41 16.97
C SER A 287 -13.33 3.70 17.47
N SER A 288 -14.39 3.70 16.67
CA SER A 288 -15.60 2.90 16.92
C SER A 288 -15.50 1.47 16.44
N VAL A 289 -14.47 1.14 15.64
CA VAL A 289 -14.21 -0.23 15.17
C VAL A 289 -13.64 -1.06 16.33
N PRO A 290 -14.36 -2.09 16.84
CA PRO A 290 -13.95 -2.80 18.05
C PRO A 290 -12.54 -3.42 17.97
N ALA A 291 -12.19 -4.00 16.83
CA ALA A 291 -10.88 -4.60 16.63
C ALA A 291 -9.74 -3.55 16.64
N VAL A 292 -10.00 -2.34 16.16
CA VAL A 292 -9.08 -1.21 16.23
C VAL A 292 -9.00 -0.67 17.66
N TYR A 293 -10.15 -0.36 18.26
CA TYR A 293 -10.22 0.26 19.59
C TYR A 293 -9.46 -0.50 20.68
N LEU A 294 -9.50 -1.85 20.62
CA LEU A 294 -8.84 -2.71 21.60
C LEU A 294 -7.32 -2.72 21.46
N HIS A 295 -6.79 -2.37 20.30
CA HIS A 295 -5.36 -2.46 19.96
C HIS A 295 -4.73 -1.13 19.57
N LEU A 296 -5.54 -0.07 19.51
CA LEU A 296 -5.12 1.27 19.15
C LEU A 296 -4.18 1.88 20.19
N ILE A 297 -3.07 2.43 19.73
CA ILE A 297 -2.18 3.27 20.53
C ILE A 297 -2.79 4.66 20.63
N LYS A 298 -3.40 4.95 21.78
CA LYS A 298 -4.30 6.10 21.97
C LYS A 298 -3.65 7.48 21.93
N ASN A 299 -2.35 7.56 21.98
CA ASN A 299 -1.58 8.80 21.83
C ASN A 299 -0.90 8.91 20.47
N PHE A 300 -1.27 8.07 19.51
CA PHE A 300 -0.82 8.18 18.13
C PHE A 300 -1.92 8.87 17.30
N PRO A 301 -1.56 9.90 16.50
CA PRO A 301 -2.55 10.76 15.84
C PRO A 301 -3.22 10.09 14.64
N ILE A 302 -4.37 10.60 14.26
CA ILE A 302 -5.09 10.38 13.01
C ILE A 302 -4.34 11.00 11.83
N PHE A 303 -4.88 10.86 10.61
CA PHE A 303 -4.45 11.62 9.43
C PHE A 303 -4.50 13.12 9.73
N ASP A 304 -3.34 13.73 9.80
CA ASP A 304 -3.16 15.14 10.08
C ASP A 304 -1.78 15.59 9.62
N LEU A 305 -1.70 16.31 8.52
CA LEU A 305 -0.45 16.87 7.97
C LEU A 305 0.11 18.03 8.80
N GLY A 306 -0.61 18.50 9.81
CA GLY A 306 -0.11 19.42 10.83
C GLY A 306 0.86 18.78 11.83
N ILE A 307 1.03 17.44 11.78
CA ILE A 307 1.88 16.68 12.69
C ILE A 307 2.96 15.96 11.88
N PRO A 308 4.25 16.32 12.03
CA PRO A 308 5.33 15.68 11.27
C PRO A 308 5.46 14.19 11.57
N ASP A 309 5.81 13.40 10.57
CA ASP A 309 6.05 11.96 10.72
C ASP A 309 7.23 11.67 11.65
N GLN A 310 8.20 12.59 11.80
CA GLN A 310 9.24 12.45 12.81
C GLN A 310 8.66 12.35 14.22
N PHE A 311 7.62 13.15 14.54
CA PHE A 311 6.95 13.07 15.83
C PHE A 311 6.18 11.76 15.99
N ARG A 312 5.53 11.27 14.93
CA ARG A 312 4.85 9.96 14.89
C ARG A 312 5.85 8.82 15.15
N VAL A 313 7.00 8.86 14.50
CA VAL A 313 8.07 7.87 14.71
C VAL A 313 8.59 7.90 16.13
N ASP A 314 8.75 9.07 16.74
CA ASP A 314 9.23 9.18 18.12
C ASP A 314 8.21 8.65 19.14
N LEU A 315 6.90 8.82 18.89
CA LEU A 315 5.84 8.16 19.67
C LEU A 315 5.94 6.64 19.56
N TRP A 316 6.03 6.13 18.33
CA TRP A 316 6.20 4.70 18.06
C TRP A 316 7.49 4.17 18.71
N LEU A 317 8.61 4.87 18.57
CA LEU A 317 9.91 4.47 19.07
C LEU A 317 9.94 4.31 20.60
N GLN A 318 9.30 5.22 21.32
CA GLN A 318 9.19 5.10 22.78
C GLN A 318 8.47 3.80 23.18
N ASP A 319 7.43 3.42 22.42
CA ASP A 319 6.67 2.21 22.66
C ASP A 319 7.45 0.96 22.23
N PHE A 320 8.03 0.99 21.04
CA PHE A 320 8.87 -0.09 20.51
C PHE A 320 10.05 -0.42 21.42
N ARG A 321 10.76 0.59 21.95
CA ARG A 321 11.86 0.38 22.90
C ARG A 321 11.42 -0.32 24.18
N LYS A 322 10.23 0.01 24.69
CA LYS A 322 9.64 -0.68 25.86
C LYS A 322 9.35 -2.14 25.54
N ASP A 323 8.75 -2.40 24.38
CA ASP A 323 8.43 -3.76 23.95
C ASP A 323 9.69 -4.61 23.74
N VAL A 324 10.71 -4.05 23.09
CA VAL A 324 12.00 -4.73 22.90
C VAL A 324 12.65 -5.08 24.24
N ALA A 325 12.65 -4.12 25.18
CA ALA A 325 13.22 -4.35 26.51
C ALA A 325 12.44 -5.38 27.34
N ALA A 326 11.13 -5.44 27.15
CA ALA A 326 10.24 -6.38 27.82
C ALA A 326 10.12 -7.74 27.11
N GLY A 327 10.59 -7.86 25.86
CA GLY A 327 10.38 -9.05 25.02
C GLY A 327 8.90 -9.22 24.59
N THR A 328 8.18 -8.12 24.42
CA THR A 328 6.73 -8.09 24.12
C THR A 328 6.43 -7.42 22.78
N VAL A 329 7.41 -7.35 21.88
CA VAL A 329 7.16 -6.82 20.51
C VAL A 329 6.04 -7.63 19.89
N PRO A 330 4.96 -6.97 19.37
CA PRO A 330 3.81 -7.68 18.85
C PRO A 330 4.13 -8.49 17.59
N THR A 331 3.25 -9.44 17.30
CA THR A 331 3.32 -10.21 16.05
C THR A 331 2.96 -9.34 14.85
N LEU A 332 2.01 -8.40 15.00
CA LEU A 332 1.61 -7.47 13.95
C LEU A 332 1.62 -6.04 14.51
N SER A 333 2.30 -5.15 13.80
CA SER A 333 2.27 -3.70 14.03
C SER A 333 1.85 -3.00 12.75
N LEU A 334 0.74 -2.26 12.78
CA LEU A 334 0.33 -1.36 11.70
C LEU A 334 0.75 0.06 12.07
N LEU A 335 1.49 0.73 11.17
CA LEU A 335 1.91 2.11 11.34
C LEU A 335 1.48 2.92 10.13
N TRP A 336 0.78 4.02 10.36
CA TRP A 336 0.43 4.96 9.33
C TRP A 336 1.30 6.21 9.42
N VAL A 337 2.10 6.49 8.38
CA VAL A 337 2.96 7.67 8.23
C VAL A 337 2.62 8.35 6.91
N MET A 338 2.21 9.61 6.97
CA MET A 338 1.36 10.19 5.93
C MET A 338 1.87 11.47 5.28
N ASP A 339 2.99 12.05 5.73
CA ASP A 339 3.46 13.34 5.19
C ASP A 339 3.83 13.27 3.70
N VAL A 340 4.02 12.06 3.16
CA VAL A 340 4.19 11.84 1.72
C VAL A 340 2.96 12.27 0.89
N HIS A 341 1.78 12.38 1.50
CA HIS A 341 0.57 12.94 0.87
C HIS A 341 0.80 14.36 0.37
N THR A 342 1.56 15.15 1.12
CA THR A 342 1.76 16.58 0.91
C THR A 342 0.48 17.42 1.03
N GLY A 343 0.64 18.74 1.15
CA GLY A 343 -0.50 19.66 1.32
C GLY A 343 -0.58 20.30 2.69
N GLY A 344 0.26 19.86 3.62
CA GLY A 344 0.49 20.49 4.92
C GLY A 344 1.71 21.41 4.94
N PRO A 345 2.11 21.88 6.11
CA PRO A 345 3.36 22.60 6.30
C PRO A 345 4.56 21.63 6.41
N PRO A 346 5.81 22.04 6.05
CA PRO A 346 6.11 23.39 5.58
C PRO A 346 6.10 23.53 4.06
N THR A 347 6.45 22.50 3.30
CA THR A 347 6.44 22.47 1.83
C THR A 347 6.38 21.01 1.35
N PRO A 348 5.90 20.72 0.15
CA PRO A 348 5.84 19.36 -0.38
C PRO A 348 7.19 18.61 -0.34
N ASP A 349 8.30 19.25 -0.72
CA ASP A 349 9.62 18.62 -0.66
C ASP A 349 10.02 18.28 0.79
N ALA A 350 9.67 19.15 1.74
CA ALA A 350 9.99 18.92 3.15
C ALA A 350 9.12 17.82 3.78
N GLU A 351 7.84 17.75 3.41
CA GLU A 351 6.94 16.68 3.83
C GLU A 351 7.41 15.32 3.30
N GLN A 352 7.82 15.25 2.01
CA GLN A 352 8.42 14.05 1.43
C GLN A 352 9.70 13.63 2.16
N ALA A 353 10.59 14.58 2.45
CA ALA A 353 11.82 14.30 3.17
C ALA A 353 11.58 13.90 4.64
N ASP A 354 10.55 14.45 5.27
CA ASP A 354 10.13 14.08 6.63
C ASP A 354 9.66 12.62 6.67
N ASN A 355 8.78 12.24 5.76
CA ASN A 355 8.30 10.86 5.64
C ASN A 355 9.44 9.88 5.29
N ASP A 356 10.29 10.21 4.30
CA ASP A 356 11.43 9.37 3.92
C ASP A 356 12.37 9.10 5.10
N LEU A 357 12.67 10.15 5.88
CA LEU A 357 13.46 10.02 7.10
C LEU A 357 12.74 9.19 8.15
N ALA A 358 11.42 9.35 8.30
CA ALA A 358 10.58 8.58 9.22
C ALA A 358 10.67 7.08 8.90
N VAL A 359 10.45 6.70 7.66
CA VAL A 359 10.58 5.30 7.19
C VAL A 359 11.99 4.78 7.42
N GLY A 360 13.02 5.56 7.06
CA GLY A 360 14.41 5.20 7.29
C GLY A 360 14.71 4.92 8.76
N ARG A 361 14.23 5.76 9.67
CA ARG A 361 14.41 5.61 11.13
C ARG A 361 13.70 4.36 11.67
N ILE A 362 12.46 4.10 11.25
CA ILE A 362 11.73 2.88 11.66
C ILE A 362 12.54 1.65 11.30
N ILE A 363 13.03 1.57 10.05
CA ILE A 363 13.82 0.44 9.57
C ILE A 363 15.15 0.32 10.34
N ASP A 364 15.83 1.43 10.57
CA ASP A 364 17.09 1.46 11.32
C ASP A 364 16.90 0.89 12.74
N TYR A 365 15.88 1.36 13.47
CA TYR A 365 15.60 0.87 14.81
C TYR A 365 15.22 -0.63 14.85
N ILE A 366 14.39 -1.09 13.91
CA ILE A 366 14.02 -2.51 13.85
C ILE A 366 15.24 -3.35 13.48
N SER A 367 16.02 -2.94 12.47
CA SER A 367 17.17 -3.71 11.97
C SER A 367 18.33 -3.80 12.96
N HIS A 368 18.45 -2.87 13.89
CA HIS A 368 19.42 -2.89 14.96
C HIS A 368 18.90 -3.48 16.29
N SER A 369 17.66 -3.95 16.30
CA SER A 369 17.05 -4.58 17.48
C SER A 369 17.30 -6.10 17.53
N ASN A 370 17.04 -6.69 18.68
CA ASN A 370 17.13 -8.14 18.87
C ASN A 370 16.02 -8.94 18.15
N VAL A 371 14.99 -8.27 17.62
CA VAL A 371 13.91 -8.92 16.86
C VAL A 371 14.16 -8.94 15.35
N TRP A 372 15.21 -8.27 14.86
CA TRP A 372 15.50 -8.18 13.43
C TRP A 372 15.50 -9.53 12.73
N SER A 373 16.19 -10.53 13.30
CA SER A 373 16.31 -11.86 12.71
C SER A 373 14.98 -12.62 12.55
N THR A 374 13.90 -12.10 13.11
CA THR A 374 12.55 -12.68 13.05
C THR A 374 11.51 -11.69 12.54
N SER A 375 11.94 -10.62 11.87
CA SER A 375 11.08 -9.53 11.40
C SER A 375 10.96 -9.48 9.88
N ALA A 376 9.79 -9.06 9.43
CA ALA A 376 9.55 -8.56 8.08
C ALA A 376 8.84 -7.21 8.17
N ILE A 377 9.25 -6.26 7.32
CA ILE A 377 8.68 -4.93 7.20
C ILE A 377 8.13 -4.82 5.79
N PHE A 378 6.84 -4.54 5.66
CA PHE A 378 6.15 -4.24 4.42
C PHE A 378 5.83 -2.75 4.40
N ILE A 379 6.09 -2.09 3.30
CA ILE A 379 5.86 -0.65 3.14
C ILE A 379 5.15 -0.46 1.81
N GLU A 380 3.98 0.14 1.84
CA GLU A 380 3.15 0.37 0.65
C GLU A 380 2.38 1.68 0.79
N GLU A 381 2.03 2.26 -0.35
CA GLU A 381 1.11 3.39 -0.42
C GLU A 381 -0.32 2.87 -0.25
N ASP A 382 -1.24 3.69 0.26
CA ASP A 382 -2.67 3.34 0.29
C ASP A 382 -3.27 3.42 -1.13
N ASP A 383 -2.96 4.47 -1.85
CA ASP A 383 -3.28 4.65 -3.27
C ASP A 383 -2.23 5.52 -3.97
N ALA A 384 -2.29 5.61 -5.26
CA ALA A 384 -1.43 6.48 -6.07
C ALA A 384 -2.11 7.79 -6.50
N GLN A 385 -3.34 8.07 -6.07
CA GLN A 385 -4.17 9.25 -6.40
C GLN A 385 -4.21 9.61 -7.89
N ASN A 386 -4.10 8.63 -8.79
CA ASN A 386 -3.94 8.88 -10.23
C ASN A 386 -2.80 9.88 -10.53
N GLY A 387 -1.71 9.82 -9.77
CA GLY A 387 -0.52 10.62 -9.99
C GLY A 387 0.13 10.30 -11.33
N VAL A 388 1.11 11.12 -11.73
CA VAL A 388 1.84 10.87 -12.98
C VAL A 388 2.65 9.59 -12.92
N ASP A 389 2.49 8.76 -13.94
CA ASP A 389 3.29 7.55 -14.15
C ASP A 389 3.28 7.20 -15.63
N HIS A 390 4.41 6.72 -16.19
CA HIS A 390 4.47 6.45 -17.62
C HIS A 390 3.84 5.11 -18.01
N VAL A 391 3.52 4.26 -17.03
CA VAL A 391 2.88 2.95 -17.24
C VAL A 391 1.40 2.99 -16.87
N ASP A 392 1.08 3.33 -15.62
CA ASP A 392 -0.29 3.36 -15.12
C ASP A 392 -0.36 4.22 -13.84
N GLY A 393 -1.39 5.05 -13.70
CA GLY A 393 -1.60 5.91 -12.53
C GLY A 393 -1.87 5.17 -11.21
N HIS A 394 -1.98 3.83 -11.23
CA HIS A 394 -2.08 3.00 -10.03
C HIS A 394 -0.77 2.27 -9.69
N ARG A 395 0.28 2.45 -10.51
CA ARG A 395 1.59 1.88 -10.20
C ARG A 395 2.24 2.67 -9.08
N SER A 396 2.56 2.01 -7.98
CA SER A 396 3.09 2.63 -6.77
C SER A 396 4.37 1.98 -6.26
N PRO A 397 5.14 2.66 -5.39
CA PRO A 397 6.29 2.05 -4.75
C PRO A 397 5.85 1.07 -3.66
N GLY A 398 6.38 -0.15 -3.69
CA GLY A 398 6.23 -1.14 -2.64
C GLY A 398 7.60 -1.64 -2.18
N TYR A 399 7.77 -1.87 -0.88
CA TYR A 399 9.06 -2.33 -0.33
C TYR A 399 8.87 -3.49 0.64
N ILE A 400 9.76 -4.47 0.56
CA ILE A 400 9.86 -5.56 1.53
C ILE A 400 11.26 -5.54 2.12
N VAL A 401 11.36 -5.32 3.43
CA VAL A 401 12.61 -5.20 4.16
C VAL A 401 12.69 -6.27 5.24
N SER A 402 13.61 -7.21 5.06
CA SER A 402 13.77 -8.36 5.96
C SER A 402 15.17 -8.97 5.78
N PRO A 403 15.74 -9.62 6.79
CA PRO A 403 16.96 -10.42 6.60
C PRO A 403 16.76 -11.58 5.60
N TYR A 404 15.53 -11.89 5.25
CA TYR A 404 15.15 -12.97 4.34
C TYR A 404 14.75 -12.48 2.95
N ALA A 405 14.58 -11.18 2.74
CA ALA A 405 14.28 -10.61 1.44
C ALA A 405 15.48 -10.77 0.49
N VAL A 406 15.17 -11.00 -0.80
CA VAL A 406 16.21 -11.07 -1.82
C VAL A 406 16.90 -9.71 -1.93
N GLN A 407 18.22 -9.71 -1.86
CA GLN A 407 19.06 -8.53 -1.92
C GLN A 407 19.86 -8.51 -3.21
N GLN A 408 20.09 -7.31 -3.78
CA GLN A 408 21.00 -7.10 -4.91
C GLN A 408 20.62 -7.89 -6.19
N GLY A 409 19.34 -7.97 -6.49
CA GLY A 409 18.84 -8.48 -7.78
C GLY A 409 18.61 -7.36 -8.79
N PRO A 410 18.33 -7.72 -10.05
CA PRO A 410 17.65 -6.81 -10.97
C PRO A 410 16.28 -6.45 -10.40
N ALA A 411 15.62 -5.43 -10.98
CA ALA A 411 14.23 -5.15 -10.65
C ALA A 411 13.36 -6.40 -10.86
N ASP A 412 12.45 -6.64 -9.94
CA ASP A 412 11.42 -7.65 -10.11
C ASP A 412 10.21 -6.99 -10.77
N SER A 413 10.05 -7.29 -12.07
CA SER A 413 8.96 -6.77 -12.89
C SER A 413 7.73 -7.70 -12.90
N THR A 414 7.64 -8.64 -11.98
CA THR A 414 6.43 -9.44 -11.78
C THR A 414 5.29 -8.53 -11.33
N TYR A 415 4.10 -8.75 -11.89
CA TYR A 415 2.91 -8.02 -11.50
C TYR A 415 2.49 -8.38 -10.08
N TYR A 416 2.55 -7.41 -9.18
CA TYR A 416 2.09 -7.51 -7.81
C TYR A 416 1.11 -6.39 -7.47
N THR A 417 0.32 -6.63 -6.45
CA THR A 417 -0.57 -5.63 -5.85
C THR A 417 -0.47 -5.67 -4.33
N GLN A 418 -1.06 -4.69 -3.66
CA GLN A 418 -1.26 -4.66 -2.20
C GLN A 418 -1.80 -6.00 -1.67
N VAL A 419 -2.71 -6.64 -2.41
CA VAL A 419 -3.27 -7.96 -2.05
C VAL A 419 -2.18 -9.02 -1.88
N ASN A 420 -1.10 -8.97 -2.68
CA ASN A 420 0.00 -9.90 -2.53
C ASN A 420 0.75 -9.68 -1.21
N MET A 421 0.96 -8.43 -0.79
CA MET A 421 1.57 -8.12 0.50
C MET A 421 0.69 -8.56 1.67
N THR A 422 -0.59 -8.20 1.65
CA THR A 422 -1.56 -8.58 2.71
C THR A 422 -1.71 -10.09 2.87
N ARG A 423 -1.62 -10.84 1.77
CA ARG A 423 -1.71 -12.32 1.79
C ARG A 423 -0.42 -13.03 2.16
N THR A 424 0.71 -12.32 2.14
CA THR A 424 2.02 -12.85 2.50
C THR A 424 2.23 -12.86 4.00
#